data_cb61031631146d2ef9d83bedd49757dd
#
_entry.id   cb61031631146d2ef9d83bedd49757dd
#
_cell.length_a   1.000
_cell.length_b   1.000
_cell.length_c   1.000
_cell.angle_alpha   90.00
_cell.angle_beta   90.00
_cell.angle_gamma   90.00
#
_symmetry.space_group_name_H-M   'P 1'
#
loop_
_entity.id
_entity.type
_entity.pdbx_description
1 polymer ?
#
loop_
_entity_poly.entity_id
_entity_poly.type
_entity_poly.pdbx_seq_one_letter_code
_entity_poly.pdbx_strand_id
1 'polypeptide(L)'
;MARYELNDDLNGVEIYFDSMPDESIRNEMKAINYRWHRAKKCWYAKQNEDTMALAKRVCGETEPAPKVAKTKPAVAKVVAVQTVEPIMNERCCYSNSVLGFLKETESNFIKAMKAAFNDEYVLSLGPEQVAAWKDCFKVMQSTPLYDCAGIIFEYALPYESGRRPDVLLVTKEHVVILEFKMKNRILEADVDQVAAYARDIREYHFESRDKSVVPVLVLTRTTDVDEIVNDVHIVSADNLSIIIDDYTEDDTKTDINAWMDSKYEPLPTIVESARNFMDHAELPNIRRVNSTCIPKTLDSLRKLTAYAKKNKKHTIA
;
A
#
# COMPACT_ATOMS: atom_id res chain seq x y z
N MET A 1 6.15 -9.39 -33.91
CA MET A 1 6.73 -8.03 -33.95
C MET A 1 6.59 -7.39 -32.57
N ALA A 2 7.41 -6.42 -32.25
CA ALA A 2 7.23 -5.64 -31.02
C ALA A 2 7.03 -4.17 -31.40
N ARG A 3 6.27 -3.41 -30.59
CA ARG A 3 6.10 -1.97 -30.68
C ARG A 3 6.23 -1.35 -29.31
N TYR A 4 6.61 -0.08 -29.22
CA TYR A 4 6.61 0.63 -27.96
C TYR A 4 5.74 1.88 -28.04
N GLU A 5 5.22 2.28 -26.89
CA GLU A 5 4.43 3.50 -26.71
C GLU A 5 5.00 4.29 -25.53
N LEU A 6 4.92 5.62 -25.61
CA LEU A 6 5.34 6.49 -24.52
C LEU A 6 4.11 6.93 -23.73
N ASN A 7 4.20 6.76 -22.43
CA ASN A 7 3.21 7.26 -21.50
C ASN A 7 3.76 8.54 -20.84
N ASP A 8 3.44 9.68 -21.44
CA ASP A 8 3.95 10.98 -21.01
C ASP A 8 3.42 11.38 -19.64
N ASP A 9 2.22 10.92 -19.27
CA ASP A 9 1.59 11.24 -17.98
C ASP A 9 2.38 10.63 -16.81
N LEU A 10 2.89 9.43 -17.02
CA LEU A 10 3.64 8.67 -16.01
C LEU A 10 5.16 8.63 -16.27
N ASN A 11 5.62 9.34 -17.28
CA ASN A 11 7.01 9.29 -17.74
C ASN A 11 7.45 7.82 -17.97
N GLY A 12 6.57 7.03 -18.59
CA GLY A 12 6.73 5.61 -18.81
C GLY A 12 7.00 5.22 -20.26
N VAL A 13 7.62 4.07 -20.49
CA VAL A 13 7.73 3.40 -21.79
C VAL A 13 7.12 2.02 -21.70
N GLU A 14 6.18 1.72 -22.60
CA GLU A 14 5.43 0.47 -22.66
C GLU A 14 5.81 -0.30 -23.95
N ILE A 15 6.24 -1.55 -23.83
CA ILE A 15 6.60 -2.41 -24.99
C ILE A 15 5.57 -3.53 -25.09
N TYR A 16 4.96 -3.64 -26.25
CA TYR A 16 3.96 -4.65 -26.60
C TYR A 16 4.60 -5.69 -27.55
N PHE A 17 4.43 -6.96 -27.26
CA PHE A 17 4.88 -8.07 -28.10
C PHE A 17 3.68 -8.86 -28.60
N ASP A 18 3.69 -9.26 -29.88
CA ASP A 18 2.66 -10.13 -30.47
C ASP A 18 2.74 -11.59 -29.93
N SER A 19 3.90 -11.99 -29.44
CA SER A 19 4.16 -13.30 -28.81
C SER A 19 5.15 -13.12 -27.66
N MET A 20 5.23 -14.11 -26.76
CA MET A 20 6.16 -14.05 -25.64
C MET A 20 7.59 -13.82 -26.14
N PRO A 21 8.28 -12.76 -25.65
CA PRO A 21 9.67 -12.51 -26.05
C PRO A 21 10.62 -13.60 -25.52
N ASP A 22 11.75 -13.75 -26.19
CA ASP A 22 12.78 -14.71 -25.80
C ASP A 22 13.27 -14.46 -24.37
N GLU A 23 13.73 -15.52 -23.71
CA GLU A 23 14.17 -15.45 -22.33
C GLU A 23 15.32 -14.46 -22.13
N SER A 24 16.24 -14.35 -23.09
CA SER A 24 17.32 -13.37 -23.06
C SER A 24 16.81 -11.94 -23.02
N ILE A 25 15.80 -11.61 -23.85
CA ILE A 25 15.17 -10.30 -23.90
C ILE A 25 14.43 -10.03 -22.59
N ARG A 26 13.69 -11.02 -22.06
CA ARG A 26 12.98 -10.87 -20.78
C ARG A 26 13.95 -10.61 -19.62
N ASN A 27 15.08 -11.30 -19.57
CA ASN A 27 16.09 -11.10 -18.53
C ASN A 27 16.75 -9.74 -18.65
N GLU A 28 17.04 -9.28 -19.86
CA GLU A 28 17.57 -7.96 -20.11
C GLU A 28 16.57 -6.86 -19.72
N MET A 29 15.30 -7.03 -20.07
CA MET A 29 14.22 -6.12 -19.67
C MET A 29 14.12 -6.02 -18.14
N LYS A 30 14.13 -7.16 -17.45
CA LYS A 30 14.12 -7.19 -15.99
C LYS A 30 15.34 -6.52 -15.36
N ALA A 31 16.51 -6.68 -15.94
CA ALA A 31 17.77 -6.10 -15.45
C ALA A 31 17.77 -4.56 -15.46
N ILE A 32 17.00 -3.94 -16.34
CA ILE A 32 16.83 -2.48 -16.43
C ILE A 32 15.44 -2.01 -15.98
N ASN A 33 14.81 -2.79 -15.09
CA ASN A 33 13.56 -2.46 -14.43
C ASN A 33 12.30 -2.43 -15.29
N TYR A 34 12.26 -3.10 -16.45
CA TYR A 34 10.99 -3.39 -17.09
C TYR A 34 10.21 -4.44 -16.29
N ARG A 35 8.90 -4.25 -16.19
CA ARG A 35 7.95 -5.15 -15.52
C ARG A 35 6.83 -5.53 -16.49
N TRP A 36 6.21 -6.68 -16.25
CA TRP A 36 5.08 -7.15 -17.04
C TRP A 36 3.76 -6.64 -16.47
N HIS A 37 3.00 -5.91 -17.26
CA HIS A 37 1.67 -5.44 -16.91
C HIS A 37 0.60 -6.42 -17.41
N ARG A 38 -0.04 -7.17 -16.51
CA ARG A 38 -0.99 -8.24 -16.88
C ARG A 38 -2.21 -7.72 -17.64
N ALA A 39 -2.83 -6.64 -17.18
CA ALA A 39 -4.05 -6.09 -17.79
C ALA A 39 -3.79 -5.49 -19.17
N LYS A 40 -2.73 -4.70 -19.33
CA LYS A 40 -2.34 -4.11 -20.62
C LYS A 40 -1.58 -5.07 -21.53
N LYS A 41 -1.11 -6.19 -21.00
CA LYS A 41 -0.28 -7.19 -21.71
C LYS A 41 0.96 -6.56 -22.39
N CYS A 42 1.65 -5.70 -21.66
CA CYS A 42 2.86 -5.03 -22.11
C CYS A 42 3.96 -5.11 -21.06
N TRP A 43 5.19 -4.89 -21.49
CA TRP A 43 6.30 -4.62 -20.59
C TRP A 43 6.44 -3.12 -20.45
N TYR A 44 6.56 -2.62 -19.23
CA TYR A 44 6.63 -1.19 -18.96
C TYR A 44 7.79 -0.85 -18.02
N ALA A 45 8.33 0.36 -18.16
CA ALA A 45 9.36 0.91 -17.28
C ALA A 45 9.26 2.44 -17.26
N LYS A 46 9.94 3.10 -16.30
CA LYS A 46 10.15 4.56 -16.38
C LYS A 46 11.08 4.89 -17.55
N GLN A 47 10.81 6.01 -18.21
CA GLN A 47 11.68 6.52 -19.27
C GLN A 47 13.02 6.94 -18.68
N ASN A 48 14.08 6.33 -19.17
CA ASN A 48 15.47 6.73 -18.98
C ASN A 48 16.27 6.29 -20.21
N GLU A 49 17.55 6.59 -20.24
CA GLU A 49 18.42 6.34 -21.39
C GLU A 49 18.47 4.85 -21.74
N ASP A 50 18.59 3.98 -20.74
CA ASP A 50 18.69 2.51 -20.90
C ASP A 50 17.37 1.90 -21.35
N THR A 51 16.25 2.26 -20.72
CA THR A 51 14.93 1.74 -21.07
C THR A 51 14.49 2.17 -22.46
N MET A 52 14.81 3.40 -22.86
CA MET A 52 14.53 3.90 -24.20
C MET A 52 15.43 3.24 -25.27
N ALA A 53 16.71 3.01 -24.96
CA ALA A 53 17.63 2.32 -25.86
C ALA A 53 17.16 0.86 -26.11
N LEU A 54 16.74 0.15 -25.05
CA LEU A 54 16.20 -1.19 -25.20
C LEU A 54 14.90 -1.21 -26.02
N ALA A 55 13.95 -0.30 -25.73
CA ALA A 55 12.70 -0.22 -26.46
C ALA A 55 12.93 -0.01 -27.97
N LYS A 56 13.76 0.94 -28.34
CA LYS A 56 14.14 1.20 -29.75
C LYS A 56 14.79 -0.02 -30.40
N ARG A 57 15.71 -0.69 -29.71
CA ARG A 57 16.42 -1.85 -30.22
C ARG A 57 15.47 -3.04 -30.44
N VAL A 58 14.59 -3.33 -29.48
CA VAL A 58 13.67 -4.48 -29.53
C VAL A 58 12.54 -4.24 -30.53
N CYS A 59 12.12 -3.00 -30.71
CA CYS A 59 11.07 -2.62 -31.65
C CYS A 59 11.57 -2.20 -33.05
N GLY A 60 12.90 -2.20 -33.28
CA GLY A 60 13.49 -1.96 -34.60
C GLY A 60 13.44 -0.50 -35.03
N GLU A 61 13.86 0.46 -34.17
CA GLU A 61 13.94 1.91 -34.42
C GLU A 61 12.66 2.56 -35.00
N THR A 62 11.51 1.90 -34.89
CA THR A 62 10.23 2.49 -35.23
C THR A 62 9.92 3.60 -34.24
N GLU A 63 9.64 4.82 -34.74
CA GLU A 63 9.11 5.88 -33.91
C GLU A 63 7.87 5.35 -33.13
N PRO A 64 7.63 5.82 -31.90
CA PRO A 64 6.47 5.42 -31.13
C PRO A 64 5.22 5.64 -31.98
N ALA A 65 4.33 4.63 -32.04
CA ALA A 65 3.12 4.71 -32.82
C ALA A 65 2.34 5.98 -32.47
N PRO A 66 1.92 6.78 -33.48
CA PRO A 66 1.19 8.02 -33.21
C PRO A 66 -0.09 7.66 -32.44
N LYS A 67 -0.28 8.27 -31.29
CA LYS A 67 -1.54 8.18 -30.55
C LYS A 67 -2.68 8.50 -31.50
N VAL A 68 -3.63 7.60 -31.68
CA VAL A 68 -4.88 7.88 -32.39
C VAL A 68 -5.54 9.04 -31.65
N ALA A 69 -5.39 10.22 -32.20
CA ALA A 69 -5.98 11.43 -31.66
C ALA A 69 -7.51 11.26 -31.67
N LYS A 70 -8.10 11.05 -30.52
CA LYS A 70 -9.51 11.41 -30.36
C LYS A 70 -9.57 12.92 -30.48
N THR A 71 -9.98 13.38 -31.64
CA THR A 71 -10.23 14.78 -31.96
C THR A 71 -11.13 15.42 -30.92
N LYS A 72 -10.58 16.20 -30.02
CA LYS A 72 -11.30 17.23 -29.28
C LYS A 72 -11.13 18.55 -30.04
N PRO A 73 -12.22 19.35 -30.16
CA PRO A 73 -12.13 20.62 -30.86
C PRO A 73 -11.18 21.57 -30.12
N ALA A 74 -10.39 22.27 -30.92
CA ALA A 74 -9.39 23.23 -30.48
C ALA A 74 -10.05 24.38 -29.69
N VAL A 75 -9.62 24.52 -28.45
CA VAL A 75 -9.62 25.81 -27.76
C VAL A 75 -8.22 25.97 -27.17
N ALA A 76 -7.44 26.79 -27.82
CA ALA A 76 -6.16 27.22 -27.29
C ALA A 76 -6.40 28.03 -26.00
N LYS A 77 -6.14 27.41 -24.87
CA LYS A 77 -5.80 28.11 -23.62
C LYS A 77 -4.53 27.46 -23.10
N VAL A 78 -3.52 28.28 -22.96
CA VAL A 78 -2.35 27.97 -22.15
C VAL A 78 -2.87 27.59 -20.76
N VAL A 79 -2.98 26.29 -20.52
CA VAL A 79 -3.30 25.77 -19.19
C VAL A 79 -1.99 25.81 -18.43
N ALA A 80 -1.91 26.74 -17.50
CA ALA A 80 -0.92 26.68 -16.44
C ALA A 80 -0.89 25.24 -15.89
N VAL A 81 0.32 24.70 -15.74
CA VAL A 81 0.54 23.42 -15.05
C VAL A 81 -0.10 23.56 -13.67
N GLN A 82 -1.30 23.02 -13.50
CA GLN A 82 -1.88 22.92 -12.18
C GLN A 82 -1.00 21.95 -11.42
N THR A 83 -0.23 22.49 -10.49
CA THR A 83 0.35 21.70 -9.40
C THR A 83 -0.84 21.09 -8.67
N VAL A 84 -0.97 19.77 -8.73
CA VAL A 84 -1.96 19.06 -7.93
C VAL A 84 -1.46 19.15 -6.50
N GLU A 85 -2.07 20.05 -5.72
CA GLU A 85 -1.70 20.20 -4.31
C GLU A 85 -1.99 18.90 -3.55
N PRO A 86 -1.18 18.58 -2.52
CA PRO A 86 -1.44 17.45 -1.64
C PRO A 86 -2.85 17.53 -1.07
N ILE A 87 -3.51 16.40 -0.97
CA ILE A 87 -4.81 16.29 -0.36
C ILE A 87 -4.61 16.37 1.16
N MET A 88 -5.08 17.46 1.77
CA MET A 88 -4.99 17.64 3.23
C MET A 88 -6.08 16.82 3.91
N ASN A 89 -5.69 15.89 4.78
CA ASN A 89 -6.59 15.11 5.61
C ASN A 89 -6.00 14.97 7.02
N GLU A 90 -6.81 15.19 8.04
CA GLU A 90 -6.39 15.13 9.45
C GLU A 90 -5.93 13.73 9.88
N ARG A 91 -6.28 12.68 9.12
CA ARG A 91 -5.92 11.29 9.44
C ARG A 91 -4.60 10.83 8.83
N CYS A 92 -3.89 11.68 8.09
CA CYS A 92 -2.59 11.31 7.51
C CYS A 92 -1.64 12.49 7.45
N CYS A 93 -0.35 12.21 7.33
CA CYS A 93 0.63 13.27 7.17
C CYS A 93 0.75 13.79 5.73
N TYR A 94 0.46 12.93 4.76
CA TYR A 94 0.46 13.28 3.34
C TYR A 94 -0.44 12.32 2.56
N SER A 95 -1.20 12.84 1.64
CA SER A 95 -1.92 12.05 0.64
C SER A 95 -2.00 12.78 -0.68
N ASN A 96 -2.03 12.02 -1.76
CA ASN A 96 -2.18 12.56 -3.11
C ASN A 96 -2.71 11.49 -4.08
N SER A 97 -3.23 11.92 -5.23
CA SER A 97 -3.32 11.00 -6.36
C SER A 97 -1.93 10.50 -6.74
N VAL A 98 -1.85 9.32 -7.33
CA VAL A 98 -0.55 8.78 -7.79
C VAL A 98 0.14 9.74 -8.76
N LEU A 99 -0.59 10.33 -9.70
CA LEU A 99 -0.03 11.30 -10.65
C LEU A 99 0.51 12.57 -9.95
N GLY A 100 -0.17 13.02 -8.90
CA GLY A 100 0.28 14.13 -8.08
C GLY A 100 1.56 13.79 -7.32
N PHE A 101 1.60 12.61 -6.70
CA PHE A 101 2.77 12.13 -5.97
C PHE A 101 3.99 11.92 -6.87
N LEU A 102 3.83 11.37 -8.07
CA LEU A 102 4.94 11.16 -9.01
C LEU A 102 5.57 12.47 -9.53
N LYS A 103 4.85 13.59 -9.44
CA LYS A 103 5.36 14.93 -9.75
C LYS A 103 5.92 15.68 -8.54
N GLU A 104 5.75 15.10 -7.35
CA GLU A 104 6.16 15.74 -6.10
C GLU A 104 7.68 15.71 -5.92
N THR A 105 8.20 16.70 -5.24
CA THR A 105 9.62 16.78 -4.88
C THR A 105 9.86 16.30 -3.44
N GLU A 106 11.02 15.68 -3.18
CA GLU A 106 11.38 15.26 -1.80
C GLU A 106 11.27 16.45 -0.81
N SER A 107 11.67 17.65 -1.24
CA SER A 107 11.65 18.84 -0.38
C SER A 107 10.23 19.23 0.04
N ASN A 108 9.30 19.30 -0.91
CA ASN A 108 7.90 19.64 -0.63
C ASN A 108 7.20 18.54 0.17
N PHE A 109 7.43 17.26 -0.21
CA PHE A 109 6.94 16.11 0.53
C PHE A 109 7.36 16.18 2.01
N ILE A 110 8.66 16.32 2.30
CA ILE A 110 9.17 16.40 3.67
C ILE A 110 8.63 17.63 4.41
N LYS A 111 8.42 18.75 3.72
CA LYS A 111 7.80 19.94 4.31
C LYS A 111 6.36 19.66 4.74
N ALA A 112 5.56 19.02 3.89
CA ALA A 112 4.18 18.64 4.19
C ALA A 112 4.11 17.65 5.36
N MET A 113 4.94 16.57 5.32
CA MET A 113 5.03 15.59 6.38
C MET A 113 5.35 16.21 7.75
N LYS A 114 6.33 17.13 7.78
CA LYS A 114 6.69 17.85 9.01
C LYS A 114 5.59 18.74 9.54
N ALA A 115 4.88 19.44 8.65
CA ALA A 115 3.79 20.31 9.04
C ALA A 115 2.66 19.51 9.71
N ALA A 116 2.20 18.44 9.06
CA ALA A 116 1.14 17.60 9.59
C ALA A 116 1.54 16.86 10.88
N PHE A 117 2.78 16.41 11.00
CA PHE A 117 3.27 15.71 12.19
C PHE A 117 3.38 16.61 13.42
N ASN A 118 3.77 17.87 13.24
CA ASN A 118 3.95 18.83 14.35
C ASN A 118 2.63 19.27 14.99
N ASP A 119 1.52 19.22 14.25
CA ASP A 119 0.21 19.64 14.76
C ASP A 119 -0.40 18.63 15.75
N GLU A 120 0.01 17.39 15.70
CA GLU A 120 -0.61 16.31 16.49
C GLU A 120 0.26 15.79 17.66
N TYR A 121 1.58 15.95 17.59
CA TYR A 121 2.50 15.40 18.59
C TYR A 121 3.53 16.40 19.10
N VAL A 122 3.47 16.68 20.38
CA VAL A 122 4.44 17.52 21.15
C VAL A 122 5.84 16.88 21.21
N LEU A 123 6.04 15.69 20.66
CA LEU A 123 7.32 15.00 20.61
C LEU A 123 8.18 15.56 19.46
N SER A 124 9.37 16.01 19.80
CA SER A 124 10.34 16.50 18.81
C SER A 124 10.60 15.46 17.72
N LEU A 125 10.31 15.83 16.47
CA LEU A 125 10.61 15.04 15.29
C LEU A 125 12.12 14.73 15.24
N GLY A 126 12.49 13.47 15.42
CA GLY A 126 13.88 13.04 15.36
C GLY A 126 14.42 13.01 13.92
N PRO A 127 15.75 13.17 13.73
CA PRO A 127 16.37 13.07 12.42
C PRO A 127 16.17 11.69 11.77
N GLU A 128 16.01 10.64 12.57
CA GLU A 128 15.75 9.27 12.12
C GLU A 128 14.40 9.13 11.41
N GLN A 129 13.36 9.76 11.95
CA GLN A 129 12.02 9.77 11.31
C GLN A 129 12.06 10.46 9.94
N VAL A 130 12.76 11.59 9.85
CA VAL A 130 12.92 12.30 8.57
C VAL A 130 13.71 11.45 7.58
N ALA A 131 14.72 10.71 8.02
CA ALA A 131 15.47 9.80 7.17
C ALA A 131 14.61 8.63 6.67
N ALA A 132 13.75 8.08 7.53
CA ALA A 132 12.79 7.04 7.14
C ALA A 132 11.80 7.55 6.08
N TRP A 133 11.22 8.73 6.26
CA TRP A 133 10.32 9.33 5.27
C TRP A 133 11.00 9.58 3.91
N LYS A 134 12.25 10.01 3.91
CA LYS A 134 13.02 10.16 2.67
C LYS A 134 13.28 8.83 1.97
N ASP A 135 13.57 7.80 2.74
CA ASP A 135 13.77 6.45 2.23
C ASP A 135 12.47 5.91 1.58
N CYS A 136 11.34 6.01 2.28
CA CYS A 136 10.01 5.66 1.76
C CYS A 136 9.70 6.46 0.48
N PHE A 137 9.90 7.77 0.50
CA PHE A 137 9.64 8.62 -0.66
C PHE A 137 10.44 8.17 -1.89
N LYS A 138 11.75 7.90 -1.73
CA LYS A 138 12.61 7.45 -2.84
C LYS A 138 12.17 6.11 -3.41
N VAL A 139 11.86 5.15 -2.53
CA VAL A 139 11.38 3.84 -2.98
C VAL A 139 10.05 3.98 -3.73
N MET A 140 9.09 4.69 -3.17
CA MET A 140 7.78 4.87 -3.81
C MET A 140 7.85 5.68 -5.11
N GLN A 141 8.74 6.67 -5.21
CA GLN A 141 8.99 7.42 -6.44
C GLN A 141 9.64 6.56 -7.54
N SER A 142 10.41 5.54 -7.16
CA SER A 142 11.04 4.63 -8.12
C SER A 142 10.15 3.43 -8.49
N THR A 143 9.10 3.18 -7.69
CA THR A 143 8.17 2.08 -7.92
C THR A 143 7.08 2.49 -8.92
N PRO A 144 6.77 1.68 -9.93
CA PRO A 144 5.65 1.93 -10.82
C PRO A 144 4.31 1.80 -10.07
N LEU A 145 3.52 2.88 -10.06
CA LEU A 145 2.25 2.97 -9.33
C LEU A 145 1.08 3.23 -10.28
N TYR A 146 1.08 2.62 -11.46
CA TYR A 146 0.20 3.01 -12.57
C TYR A 146 -1.30 2.85 -12.31
N ASP A 147 -1.66 1.89 -11.50
CA ASP A 147 -3.05 1.44 -11.37
C ASP A 147 -3.65 1.70 -9.97
N CYS A 148 -3.02 2.56 -9.18
CA CYS A 148 -3.54 2.99 -7.89
C CYS A 148 -4.26 4.34 -7.99
N ALA A 149 -5.37 4.48 -7.30
CA ALA A 149 -6.11 5.75 -7.22
C ALA A 149 -5.33 6.81 -6.46
N GLY A 150 -4.66 6.42 -5.39
CA GLY A 150 -3.89 7.33 -4.56
C GLY A 150 -2.93 6.65 -3.60
N ILE A 151 -2.09 7.47 -3.01
CA ILE A 151 -1.08 7.10 -2.03
C ILE A 151 -1.24 7.94 -0.76
N ILE A 152 -1.16 7.30 0.39
CA ILE A 152 -1.35 7.91 1.70
C ILE A 152 -0.14 7.54 2.57
N PHE A 153 0.47 8.53 3.22
CA PHE A 153 1.60 8.34 4.14
C PHE A 153 1.19 8.63 5.57
N GLU A 154 1.66 7.79 6.50
CA GLU A 154 1.43 7.94 7.94
C GLU A 154 -0.06 8.08 8.28
N TYR A 155 -0.87 7.13 7.83
CA TYR A 155 -2.30 7.11 8.14
C TYR A 155 -2.53 6.75 9.61
N ALA A 156 -3.07 7.69 10.38
CA ALA A 156 -3.40 7.46 11.78
C ALA A 156 -4.60 6.53 11.92
N LEU A 157 -4.38 5.34 12.47
CA LEU A 157 -5.48 4.42 12.82
C LEU A 157 -6.28 5.03 13.98
N PRO A 158 -7.55 5.40 13.77
CA PRO A 158 -8.35 6.02 14.82
C PRO A 158 -8.47 5.09 16.05
N TYR A 159 -8.35 5.66 17.24
CA TYR A 159 -8.42 4.96 18.54
C TYR A 159 -7.31 3.92 18.81
N GLU A 160 -6.30 3.79 17.95
CA GLU A 160 -5.22 2.82 18.06
C GLU A 160 -3.93 3.43 18.66
N SER A 161 -4.06 4.40 19.55
CA SER A 161 -2.94 5.01 20.30
C SER A 161 -1.81 5.56 19.42
N GLY A 162 -2.14 6.14 18.28
CA GLY A 162 -1.19 6.77 17.37
C GLY A 162 -0.44 5.78 16.46
N ARG A 163 -0.92 4.55 16.33
CA ARG A 163 -0.36 3.58 15.38
C ARG A 163 -0.63 4.06 13.95
N ARG A 164 0.40 3.99 13.10
CA ARG A 164 0.38 4.49 11.72
C ARG A 164 1.16 3.55 10.81
N PRO A 165 0.55 2.96 9.80
CA PRO A 165 1.29 2.36 8.70
C PRO A 165 2.02 3.43 7.89
N ASP A 166 3.24 3.12 7.43
CA ASP A 166 4.08 4.08 6.71
C ASP A 166 3.44 4.55 5.40
N VAL A 167 2.92 3.60 4.59
CA VAL A 167 2.29 3.91 3.30
C VAL A 167 1.08 3.01 3.06
N LEU A 168 0.00 3.61 2.54
CA LEU A 168 -1.15 2.89 2.01
C LEU A 168 -1.35 3.20 0.53
N LEU A 169 -1.62 2.18 -0.25
CA LEU A 169 -2.11 2.30 -1.61
C LEU A 169 -3.56 1.81 -1.64
N VAL A 170 -4.47 2.63 -2.15
CA VAL A 170 -5.89 2.31 -2.18
C VAL A 170 -6.33 2.14 -3.63
N THR A 171 -6.95 1.01 -3.92
CA THR A 171 -7.61 0.72 -5.18
C THR A 171 -9.08 0.39 -4.94
N LYS A 172 -9.82 0.07 -6.00
CA LYS A 172 -11.20 -0.34 -5.88
C LYS A 172 -11.37 -1.63 -5.07
N GLU A 173 -10.49 -2.61 -5.26
CA GLU A 173 -10.62 -3.95 -4.67
C GLU A 173 -9.60 -4.23 -3.57
N HIS A 174 -8.54 -3.42 -3.47
CA HIS A 174 -7.44 -3.67 -2.55
C HIS A 174 -7.07 -2.45 -1.70
N VAL A 175 -6.53 -2.72 -0.52
CA VAL A 175 -5.75 -1.78 0.29
C VAL A 175 -4.41 -2.43 0.55
N VAL A 176 -3.35 -1.94 -0.07
CA VAL A 176 -1.99 -2.43 0.15
C VAL A 176 -1.34 -1.61 1.25
N ILE A 177 -0.92 -2.26 2.31
CA ILE A 177 -0.27 -1.67 3.47
C ILE A 177 1.22 -1.93 3.37
N LEU A 178 2.01 -0.88 3.28
CA LEU A 178 3.46 -0.98 3.20
C LEU A 178 4.07 -0.45 4.50
N GLU A 179 4.84 -1.30 5.14
CA GLU A 179 5.68 -0.93 6.30
C GLU A 179 7.14 -1.02 5.90
N PHE A 180 7.88 0.07 6.03
CA PHE A 180 9.26 0.17 5.60
C PHE A 180 10.23 -0.02 6.77
N LYS A 181 11.23 -0.86 6.57
CA LYS A 181 12.28 -1.05 7.56
C LYS A 181 13.65 -0.86 6.92
N MET A 182 14.42 0.09 7.46
CA MET A 182 15.81 0.33 7.06
C MET A 182 16.72 -0.77 7.62
N LYS A 183 16.40 -2.03 7.28
CA LYS A 183 17.06 -3.25 7.75
C LYS A 183 17.37 -4.18 6.58
N ASN A 184 18.25 -5.15 6.83
CA ASN A 184 18.60 -6.21 5.87
C ASN A 184 18.18 -7.61 6.36
N ARG A 185 17.36 -7.69 7.40
CA ARG A 185 16.87 -8.94 7.98
C ARG A 185 15.43 -8.80 8.43
N ILE A 186 14.71 -9.90 8.39
CA ILE A 186 13.34 -10.03 8.87
C ILE A 186 13.38 -10.18 10.39
N LEU A 187 12.55 -9.40 11.08
CA LEU A 187 12.27 -9.58 12.51
C LEU A 187 10.79 -9.90 12.67
N GLU A 188 10.48 -10.88 13.53
CA GLU A 188 9.11 -11.31 13.82
C GLU A 188 8.23 -10.13 14.27
N ALA A 189 8.77 -9.25 15.11
CA ALA A 189 8.06 -8.05 15.55
C ALA A 189 7.69 -7.09 14.41
N ASP A 190 8.49 -6.99 13.35
CA ASP A 190 8.17 -6.16 12.19
C ASP A 190 7.04 -6.82 11.35
N VAL A 191 7.05 -8.16 11.24
CA VAL A 191 5.98 -8.93 10.58
C VAL A 191 4.67 -8.79 11.35
N ASP A 192 4.71 -8.97 12.68
CA ASP A 192 3.54 -8.83 13.55
C ASP A 192 2.96 -7.41 13.48
N GLN A 193 3.80 -6.39 13.37
CA GLN A 193 3.37 -5.00 13.27
C GLN A 193 2.52 -4.77 12.02
N VAL A 194 2.99 -5.16 10.85
CA VAL A 194 2.23 -4.94 9.61
C VAL A 194 1.01 -5.86 9.51
N ALA A 195 1.10 -7.09 10.02
CA ALA A 195 -0.04 -7.99 10.13
C ALA A 195 -1.16 -7.39 11.01
N ALA A 196 -0.77 -6.74 12.11
CA ALA A 196 -1.72 -6.07 13.00
C ALA A 196 -2.40 -4.88 12.31
N TYR A 197 -1.68 -4.06 11.53
CA TYR A 197 -2.29 -3.00 10.73
C TYR A 197 -3.31 -3.54 9.73
N ALA A 198 -2.98 -4.62 9.04
CA ALA A 198 -3.87 -5.23 8.06
C ALA A 198 -5.15 -5.79 8.72
N ARG A 199 -5.00 -6.44 9.86
CA ARG A 199 -6.14 -6.92 10.66
C ARG A 199 -7.04 -5.76 11.06
N ASP A 200 -6.48 -4.70 11.64
CA ASP A 200 -7.24 -3.59 12.19
C ASP A 200 -7.97 -2.80 11.07
N ILE A 201 -7.34 -2.58 9.93
CA ILE A 201 -7.99 -1.96 8.75
C ILE A 201 -9.09 -2.88 8.21
N ARG A 202 -8.87 -4.18 8.09
CA ARG A 202 -9.86 -5.15 7.58
C ARG A 202 -11.10 -5.22 8.46
N GLU A 203 -10.90 -5.22 9.78
CA GLU A 203 -11.98 -5.46 10.73
C GLU A 203 -12.73 -4.17 11.11
N TYR A 204 -12.03 -3.03 11.17
CA TYR A 204 -12.56 -1.82 11.77
C TYR A 204 -12.83 -0.69 10.78
N HIS A 205 -12.15 -0.66 9.62
CA HIS A 205 -12.33 0.38 8.63
C HIS A 205 -13.49 0.03 7.68
N PHE A 206 -14.54 0.85 7.67
CA PHE A 206 -15.80 0.51 6.98
C PHE A 206 -15.61 0.31 5.47
N GLU A 207 -14.98 1.25 4.78
CA GLU A 207 -14.75 1.17 3.32
C GLU A 207 -13.69 0.13 2.91
N SER A 208 -13.05 -0.54 3.88
CA SER A 208 -12.11 -1.65 3.60
C SER A 208 -12.73 -3.02 3.81
N ARG A 209 -13.98 -3.10 4.24
CA ARG A 209 -14.64 -4.38 4.58
C ARG A 209 -14.79 -5.33 3.40
N ASP A 210 -15.02 -4.77 2.22
CA ASP A 210 -15.21 -5.52 0.98
C ASP A 210 -13.94 -5.51 0.10
N LYS A 211 -12.84 -4.95 0.61
CA LYS A 211 -11.55 -4.91 -0.06
C LYS A 211 -10.61 -5.99 0.48
N SER A 212 -9.74 -6.49 -0.38
CA SER A 212 -8.62 -7.31 0.05
C SER A 212 -7.56 -6.41 0.68
N VAL A 213 -7.21 -6.67 1.94
CA VAL A 213 -6.17 -5.92 2.66
C VAL A 213 -4.88 -6.71 2.64
N VAL A 214 -3.85 -6.18 2.02
CA VAL A 214 -2.58 -6.85 1.71
C VAL A 214 -1.45 -6.25 2.55
N PRO A 215 -0.96 -6.95 3.57
CA PRO A 215 0.18 -6.49 4.36
C PRO A 215 1.50 -6.78 3.66
N VAL A 216 2.38 -5.78 3.57
CA VAL A 216 3.69 -5.86 2.94
C VAL A 216 4.75 -5.23 3.83
N LEU A 217 5.77 -5.99 4.19
CA LEU A 217 6.97 -5.52 4.87
C LEU A 217 8.06 -5.26 3.82
N VAL A 218 8.53 -4.02 3.73
CA VAL A 218 9.54 -3.60 2.76
C VAL A 218 10.90 -3.39 3.44
N LEU A 219 11.90 -4.20 3.07
CA LEU A 219 13.26 -4.09 3.56
C LEU A 219 14.10 -3.24 2.61
N THR A 220 14.62 -2.10 3.07
CA THR A 220 15.31 -1.14 2.20
C THR A 220 16.85 -1.22 2.26
N ARG A 221 17.41 -2.19 3.00
CA ARG A 221 18.87 -2.40 3.12
C ARG A 221 19.31 -3.79 2.65
N THR A 222 18.49 -4.42 1.82
CA THR A 222 18.77 -5.71 1.17
C THR A 222 18.15 -5.70 -0.23
N THR A 223 18.51 -6.67 -1.04
CA THR A 223 18.02 -6.88 -2.40
C THR A 223 17.57 -8.33 -2.58
N ASP A 224 16.74 -8.57 -3.59
CA ASP A 224 16.33 -9.91 -4.02
C ASP A 224 15.58 -10.72 -2.94
N VAL A 225 14.80 -10.04 -2.09
CA VAL A 225 13.90 -10.66 -1.11
C VAL A 225 12.48 -10.66 -1.67
N ASP A 226 11.84 -11.83 -1.67
CA ASP A 226 10.43 -12.05 -2.01
C ASP A 226 9.95 -13.31 -1.28
N GLU A 227 9.36 -13.13 -0.11
CA GLU A 227 8.91 -14.20 0.79
C GLU A 227 7.52 -13.90 1.33
N ILE A 228 6.83 -14.92 1.82
CA ILE A 228 5.56 -14.78 2.55
C ILE A 228 5.71 -15.45 3.93
N VAL A 229 5.51 -14.68 4.97
CA VAL A 229 5.55 -15.16 6.36
C VAL A 229 4.26 -14.72 7.07
N ASN A 230 3.49 -15.67 7.59
CA ASN A 230 2.22 -15.42 8.30
C ASN A 230 1.25 -14.52 7.51
N ASP A 231 1.07 -14.80 6.22
CA ASP A 231 0.25 -14.01 5.27
C ASP A 231 0.75 -12.56 5.04
N VAL A 232 1.96 -12.23 5.44
CA VAL A 232 2.64 -10.97 5.16
C VAL A 232 3.62 -11.17 4.02
N HIS A 233 3.51 -10.38 2.97
CA HIS A 233 4.53 -10.31 1.93
C HIS A 233 5.75 -9.56 2.46
N ILE A 234 6.92 -10.14 2.30
CA ILE A 234 8.20 -9.54 2.70
C ILE A 234 9.04 -9.38 1.46
N VAL A 235 9.31 -8.13 1.11
CA VAL A 235 10.05 -7.82 -0.13
C VAL A 235 11.16 -6.82 0.15
N SER A 236 12.19 -6.90 -0.68
CA SER A 236 13.14 -5.80 -0.78
C SER A 236 12.61 -4.70 -1.71
N ALA A 237 13.15 -3.49 -1.60
CA ALA A 237 12.66 -2.34 -2.36
C ALA A 237 12.70 -2.55 -3.89
N ASP A 238 13.63 -3.34 -4.41
CA ASP A 238 13.75 -3.69 -5.83
C ASP A 238 12.66 -4.66 -6.31
N ASN A 239 12.09 -5.47 -5.40
CA ASN A 239 11.02 -6.41 -5.70
C ASN A 239 9.61 -5.86 -5.39
N LEU A 240 9.49 -4.65 -4.81
CA LEU A 240 8.21 -4.07 -4.41
C LEU A 240 7.21 -3.97 -5.58
N SER A 241 7.70 -3.67 -6.79
CA SER A 241 6.85 -3.57 -7.98
C SER A 241 6.10 -4.87 -8.31
N ILE A 242 6.64 -6.04 -7.96
CA ILE A 242 5.99 -7.34 -8.19
C ILE A 242 4.68 -7.40 -7.40
N ILE A 243 4.74 -7.02 -6.12
CA ILE A 243 3.57 -7.01 -5.24
C ILE A 243 2.55 -5.96 -5.69
N ILE A 244 3.02 -4.78 -6.06
CA ILE A 244 2.11 -3.71 -6.50
C ILE A 244 1.37 -4.13 -7.77
N ASP A 245 2.06 -4.73 -8.74
CA ASP A 245 1.44 -5.22 -9.97
C ASP A 245 0.39 -6.32 -9.73
N ASP A 246 0.57 -7.14 -8.69
CA ASP A 246 -0.37 -8.22 -8.37
C ASP A 246 -1.66 -7.72 -7.69
N TYR A 247 -1.59 -6.60 -6.97
CA TYR A 247 -2.69 -6.08 -6.15
C TYR A 247 -3.19 -4.69 -6.54
N THR A 248 -2.75 -4.17 -7.68
CA THR A 248 -3.29 -2.92 -8.21
C THR A 248 -4.01 -3.17 -9.52
N GLU A 249 -5.12 -2.49 -9.70
CA GLU A 249 -5.98 -2.58 -10.86
C GLU A 249 -6.07 -1.21 -11.50
N ASP A 250 -6.42 -1.15 -12.80
CA ASP A 250 -6.66 0.11 -13.50
C ASP A 250 -7.85 0.87 -12.87
N ASP A 251 -7.62 1.44 -11.70
CA ASP A 251 -8.59 2.21 -10.95
C ASP A 251 -8.07 3.60 -10.59
N THR A 252 -8.35 4.55 -11.47
CA THR A 252 -8.11 5.97 -11.21
C THR A 252 -9.35 6.68 -10.63
N LYS A 253 -10.41 5.94 -10.26
CA LYS A 253 -11.71 6.51 -9.89
C LYS A 253 -12.05 6.40 -8.41
N THR A 254 -11.35 5.56 -7.65
CA THR A 254 -11.58 5.45 -6.21
C THR A 254 -11.26 6.78 -5.53
N ASP A 255 -12.23 7.30 -4.78
CA ASP A 255 -12.04 8.51 -3.99
C ASP A 255 -11.30 8.18 -2.70
N ILE A 256 -10.01 8.52 -2.65
CA ILE A 256 -9.17 8.28 -1.47
C ILE A 256 -9.59 9.12 -0.27
N ASN A 257 -10.22 10.29 -0.47
CA ASN A 257 -10.75 11.10 0.63
C ASN A 257 -11.93 10.41 1.28
N ALA A 258 -12.89 9.95 0.47
CA ALA A 258 -14.02 9.18 0.99
C ALA A 258 -13.55 7.93 1.74
N TRP A 259 -12.48 7.27 1.27
CA TRP A 259 -11.87 6.15 1.97
C TRP A 259 -11.24 6.60 3.31
N MET A 260 -10.43 7.65 3.34
CA MET A 260 -9.79 8.15 4.56
C MET A 260 -10.82 8.64 5.60
N ASP A 261 -11.91 9.26 5.16
CA ASP A 261 -12.98 9.78 6.03
C ASP A 261 -13.96 8.72 6.48
N SER A 262 -13.77 7.49 6.05
CA SER A 262 -14.62 6.37 6.42
C SER A 262 -14.70 6.16 7.92
N LYS A 263 -15.80 5.55 8.36
CA LYS A 263 -15.96 5.16 9.77
C LYS A 263 -14.90 4.11 10.14
N TYR A 264 -14.34 4.29 11.32
CA TYR A 264 -13.45 3.35 11.95
C TYR A 264 -14.06 2.94 13.29
N GLU A 265 -14.48 1.70 13.39
CA GLU A 265 -15.26 1.17 14.53
C GLU A 265 -14.52 -0.01 15.16
N PRO A 266 -13.52 0.24 16.03
CA PRO A 266 -12.84 -0.82 16.74
C PRO A 266 -13.79 -1.51 17.71
N LEU A 267 -13.52 -2.78 18.01
CA LEU A 267 -14.24 -3.46 19.08
C LEU A 267 -13.93 -2.77 20.41
N PRO A 268 -14.95 -2.58 21.26
CA PRO A 268 -14.73 -2.00 22.57
C PRO A 268 -13.78 -2.87 23.37
N THR A 269 -12.97 -2.23 24.21
CA THR A 269 -12.10 -2.95 25.14
C THR A 269 -12.89 -3.89 26.05
N ILE A 270 -12.24 -4.89 26.63
CA ILE A 270 -12.89 -5.82 27.60
C ILE A 270 -13.53 -5.03 28.74
N VAL A 271 -12.89 -3.96 29.19
CA VAL A 271 -13.40 -3.09 30.27
C VAL A 271 -14.65 -2.35 29.83
N GLU A 272 -14.66 -1.77 28.63
CA GLU A 272 -15.84 -1.09 28.07
C GLU A 272 -16.97 -2.08 27.80
N SER A 273 -16.67 -3.26 27.26
CA SER A 273 -17.65 -4.32 27.05
C SER A 273 -18.26 -4.81 28.36
N ALA A 274 -17.45 -4.97 29.41
CA ALA A 274 -17.94 -5.34 30.74
C ALA A 274 -18.80 -4.23 31.33
N ARG A 275 -18.42 -2.98 31.19
CA ARG A 275 -19.22 -1.84 31.65
C ARG A 275 -20.56 -1.76 30.91
N ASN A 276 -20.54 -1.84 29.57
CA ASN A 276 -21.74 -1.85 28.75
C ASN A 276 -22.68 -3.00 29.13
N PHE A 277 -22.13 -4.18 29.41
CA PHE A 277 -22.90 -5.32 29.88
C PHE A 277 -23.55 -5.05 31.25
N MET A 278 -22.83 -4.43 32.18
CA MET A 278 -23.37 -4.08 33.50
C MET A 278 -24.43 -2.98 33.44
N ASP A 279 -24.29 -2.05 32.50
CA ASP A 279 -25.22 -0.95 32.27
C ASP A 279 -26.43 -1.37 31.38
N HIS A 280 -26.56 -2.67 31.07
CA HIS A 280 -27.58 -3.23 30.19
C HIS A 280 -27.64 -2.57 28.79
N ALA A 281 -26.52 -1.98 28.33
CA ALA A 281 -26.38 -1.47 26.98
C ALA A 281 -26.24 -2.66 25.98
N GLU A 282 -26.68 -2.41 24.74
CA GLU A 282 -26.47 -3.40 23.68
C GLU A 282 -24.98 -3.63 23.47
N LEU A 283 -24.57 -4.90 23.53
CA LEU A 283 -23.21 -5.25 23.16
C LEU A 283 -23.04 -5.11 21.65
N PRO A 284 -21.94 -4.53 21.18
CA PRO A 284 -21.68 -4.42 19.75
C PRO A 284 -21.68 -5.82 19.12
N ASN A 285 -22.22 -5.90 17.92
CA ASN A 285 -22.18 -7.14 17.15
C ASN A 285 -20.72 -7.54 16.91
N ILE A 286 -20.23 -8.48 17.71
CA ILE A 286 -18.92 -9.06 17.53
C ILE A 286 -18.96 -9.84 16.23
N ARG A 287 -18.36 -9.32 15.16
CA ARG A 287 -18.16 -10.09 13.94
C ARG A 287 -17.34 -11.33 14.31
N ARG A 288 -17.80 -12.49 13.89
CA ARG A 288 -17.07 -13.73 14.13
C ARG A 288 -15.76 -13.67 13.38
N VAL A 289 -14.69 -13.45 14.09
CA VAL A 289 -13.35 -13.71 13.57
C VAL A 289 -13.26 -15.22 13.35
N ASN A 290 -13.06 -15.64 12.12
CA ASN A 290 -12.76 -17.04 11.80
C ASN A 290 -11.32 -17.35 12.22
N SER A 291 -11.10 -17.46 13.52
CA SER A 291 -9.81 -17.88 14.07
C SER A 291 -9.85 -19.38 14.34
N THR A 292 -8.90 -20.09 13.76
CA THR A 292 -8.69 -21.53 13.99
C THR A 292 -8.40 -21.87 15.46
N CYS A 293 -7.97 -20.90 16.26
CA CYS A 293 -7.71 -21.07 17.69
C CYS A 293 -8.97 -20.98 18.55
N ILE A 294 -10.02 -20.27 18.14
CA ILE A 294 -11.24 -20.10 18.95
C ILE A 294 -11.86 -21.45 19.34
N PRO A 295 -12.10 -22.41 18.44
CA PRO A 295 -12.64 -23.70 18.81
C PRO A 295 -11.77 -24.45 19.82
N LYS A 296 -10.45 -24.42 19.65
CA LYS A 296 -9.49 -25.07 20.57
C LYS A 296 -9.49 -24.41 21.96
N THR A 297 -9.53 -23.09 22.01
CA THR A 297 -9.61 -22.32 23.26
C THR A 297 -10.92 -22.60 23.98
N LEU A 298 -12.06 -22.59 23.29
CA LEU A 298 -13.37 -22.92 23.88
C LEU A 298 -13.41 -24.33 24.41
N ASP A 299 -12.86 -25.32 23.72
CA ASP A 299 -12.79 -26.70 24.19
C ASP A 299 -11.94 -26.83 25.45
N SER A 300 -10.78 -26.14 25.48
CA SER A 300 -9.91 -26.06 26.67
C SER A 300 -10.63 -25.44 27.87
N LEU A 301 -11.32 -24.32 27.65
CA LEU A 301 -12.09 -23.64 28.69
C LEU A 301 -13.23 -24.53 29.21
N ARG A 302 -13.95 -25.23 28.35
CA ARG A 302 -14.99 -26.21 28.75
C ARG A 302 -14.41 -27.32 29.60
N LYS A 303 -13.27 -27.89 29.22
CA LYS A 303 -12.58 -28.93 29.97
C LYS A 303 -12.12 -28.45 31.35
N LEU A 304 -11.54 -27.27 31.42
CA LEU A 304 -11.11 -26.63 32.66
C LEU A 304 -12.30 -26.35 33.59
N THR A 305 -13.37 -25.79 33.06
CA THR A 305 -14.60 -25.51 33.83
C THR A 305 -15.24 -26.79 34.37
N ALA A 306 -15.32 -27.83 33.54
CA ALA A 306 -15.82 -29.12 33.98
C ALA A 306 -14.95 -29.77 35.08
N TYR A 307 -13.62 -29.68 34.92
CA TYR A 307 -12.68 -30.15 35.95
C TYR A 307 -12.84 -29.39 37.27
N ALA A 308 -12.92 -28.06 37.23
CA ALA A 308 -13.06 -27.21 38.40
C ALA A 308 -14.40 -27.53 39.14
N LYS A 309 -15.49 -27.65 38.39
CA LYS A 309 -16.82 -28.03 38.97
C LYS A 309 -16.76 -29.38 39.64
N LYS A 310 -16.16 -30.39 38.99
CA LYS A 310 -16.00 -31.73 39.55
C LYS A 310 -15.16 -31.76 40.83
N ASN A 311 -14.13 -30.94 40.90
CA ASN A 311 -13.17 -30.93 42.01
C ASN A 311 -13.40 -29.80 43.02
N LYS A 312 -14.53 -29.07 42.92
CA LYS A 312 -14.85 -27.91 43.76
C LYS A 312 -13.70 -26.87 43.85
N LYS A 313 -13.06 -26.62 42.73
CA LYS A 313 -11.94 -25.65 42.61
C LYS A 313 -12.40 -24.43 41.82
N HIS A 314 -11.79 -23.29 42.11
CA HIS A 314 -11.92 -22.08 41.27
C HIS A 314 -10.99 -22.17 40.07
N THR A 315 -11.46 -21.72 38.90
CA THR A 315 -10.64 -21.51 37.70
C THR A 315 -10.55 -20.02 37.43
N ILE A 316 -9.34 -19.56 37.14
CA ILE A 316 -9.08 -18.25 36.57
C ILE A 316 -8.57 -18.53 35.16
N ALA A 317 -9.23 -18.02 34.13
CA ALA A 317 -8.82 -18.13 32.73
C ALA A 317 -8.33 -16.77 32.24
#